data_40de318482061f7953769849e99092f2
#
_entry.id   40de318482061f7953769849e99092f2
#
_cell.length_a   1.000
_cell.length_b   1.000
_cell.length_c   1.000
_cell.angle_alpha   90.00
_cell.angle_beta   90.00
_cell.angle_gamma   90.00
#
_symmetry.space_group_name_H-M   'P 1'
#
loop_
_entity.id
_entity.type
_entity.pdbx_description
1 polymer ?
#
loop_
_entity_poly.entity_id
_entity_poly.type
_entity_poly.pdbx_seq_one_letter_code
_entity_poly.pdbx_strand_id
1 'polypeptide(L)'
;MKKFLYVLATCATSMYALEFGTMGNVSASMGGAGVALKNSAFGLYYNPALLSASPKVKFGYSVGVSIQEKNIAQLATIDLANMQQTAQNLASSFGGAGSTAAVDGVVNAIDSALGTLLPNSSGKTTQEKLKDYLQSNKNGNYNDLIDAIKQNIQGSSSLTQVQKDLITSVAGGIDFDNLQMGNGTAGITNAISSITISKGSDKGLDKSMSDIAMVQNALQDNHMNLVSQNGIVLQLGSRPLNDMIGTFAVGLFGSLYSNISLNANADRLRLIIEAGGQYYELKITDDGYTYGLSIKTDYDNHSLIASLQDTNTQNAHSIYMTSFVLSEIPVGYARTFYFKNGNLNIGIAGKLMNSVSMQSKVAITTKTDFNAEMNKIVQDFKNTTMDKAIGVDVGAVYEIDLPKFRYLTLGLVGKNLNSPTFNSTLQDITIKPQARAGIAYYTQSGFNLAFDVDLTQNDIIAFSTKDQKSQMVGGGAGFIWKGFDLRLGAMKDLRQDNGLILTGGINVLGLIDIALQSSTKFTDIQGYPMPQYLSLRVGGSLSW
;
A
#
# COMPACT_ATOMS: atom_id res chain seq x y z
N MET A 1 36.61 19.32 -12.72
CA MET A 1 35.79 18.12 -12.67
C MET A 1 35.54 17.58 -11.25
N LYS A 2 36.53 17.42 -10.36
CA LYS A 2 36.29 16.90 -8.99
C LYS A 2 35.41 17.83 -8.11
N LYS A 3 35.41 19.14 -8.26
CA LYS A 3 34.56 20.07 -7.50
C LYS A 3 33.08 20.08 -7.94
N PHE A 4 32.78 19.65 -9.17
CA PHE A 4 31.40 19.52 -9.68
C PHE A 4 30.73 18.25 -9.14
N LEU A 5 31.50 17.19 -8.85
CA LEU A 5 31.00 15.96 -8.24
C LEU A 5 30.64 16.12 -6.75
N TYR A 6 31.30 17.05 -6.03
CA TYR A 6 31.03 17.30 -4.62
C TYR A 6 29.74 18.10 -4.38
N VAL A 7 29.31 18.94 -5.33
CA VAL A 7 28.04 19.68 -5.23
C VAL A 7 26.84 18.75 -5.45
N LEU A 8 26.99 17.66 -6.18
CA LEU A 8 25.95 16.63 -6.34
C LEU A 8 25.80 15.69 -5.13
N ALA A 9 26.78 15.63 -4.24
CA ALA A 9 26.81 14.66 -3.14
C ALA A 9 26.34 15.21 -1.77
N THR A 10 26.10 16.52 -1.65
CA THR A 10 25.78 17.16 -0.36
C THR A 10 24.31 17.55 -0.15
N CYS A 11 23.41 17.17 -1.07
CA CYS A 11 21.96 17.41 -0.92
C CYS A 11 21.17 16.15 -0.51
N ALA A 12 21.71 15.36 0.40
CA ALA A 12 21.00 14.21 0.95
C ALA A 12 20.44 14.56 2.35
N THR A 13 19.49 15.48 2.41
CA THR A 13 18.61 15.65 3.57
C THR A 13 17.17 15.46 3.11
N SER A 14 16.43 14.68 3.85
CA SER A 14 15.04 14.24 3.66
C SER A 14 14.11 15.34 3.16
N MET A 15 13.74 15.30 1.89
CA MET A 15 12.83 16.24 1.21
C MET A 15 12.00 15.43 0.20
N TYR A 16 10.73 15.75 0.02
CA TYR A 16 9.79 15.01 -0.83
C TYR A 16 9.82 15.51 -2.29
N ALA A 17 10.00 14.64 -3.27
CA ALA A 17 9.86 14.95 -4.70
C ALA A 17 8.59 14.30 -5.25
N LEU A 18 7.81 15.00 -6.07
CA LEU A 18 6.63 14.44 -6.73
C LEU A 18 7.06 13.31 -7.69
N GLU A 19 6.25 12.27 -7.80
CA GLU A 19 6.40 11.27 -8.87
C GLU A 19 6.41 11.97 -10.24
N PHE A 20 7.33 11.57 -11.13
CA PHE A 20 7.35 12.07 -12.50
C PHE A 20 6.24 11.41 -13.31
N GLY A 21 5.02 11.89 -13.11
CA GLY A 21 3.83 11.30 -13.68
C GLY A 21 3.74 11.36 -15.20
N THR A 22 2.87 10.56 -15.76
CA THR A 22 2.63 10.54 -17.20
C THR A 22 1.62 11.61 -17.61
N MET A 23 2.01 12.53 -18.50
CA MET A 23 1.15 13.55 -19.08
C MET A 23 1.05 13.31 -20.60
N GLY A 24 -0.18 13.33 -21.12
CA GLY A 24 -0.40 13.05 -22.54
C GLY A 24 -0.39 11.55 -22.87
N ASN A 25 -1.11 11.22 -23.91
CA ASN A 25 -1.43 9.84 -24.25
C ASN A 25 -0.27 9.10 -24.93
N VAL A 26 0.58 9.83 -25.69
CA VAL A 26 1.73 9.24 -26.37
C VAL A 26 2.69 8.61 -25.36
N SER A 27 3.10 9.38 -24.36
CA SER A 27 4.01 8.87 -23.31
C SER A 27 3.34 7.78 -22.46
N ALA A 28 2.07 7.97 -22.08
CA ALA A 28 1.34 6.98 -21.30
C ALA A 28 1.28 5.61 -21.99
N SER A 29 1.10 5.58 -23.31
CA SER A 29 1.06 4.33 -24.07
C SER A 29 2.42 3.75 -24.45
N MET A 30 3.51 4.51 -24.24
CA MET A 30 4.88 4.09 -24.53
C MET A 30 5.70 3.90 -23.25
N GLY A 31 5.10 3.32 -22.21
CA GLY A 31 5.80 3.02 -20.96
C GLY A 31 6.26 4.25 -20.18
N GLY A 32 5.57 5.38 -20.32
CA GLY A 32 5.94 6.64 -19.65
C GLY A 32 7.09 7.40 -20.31
N ALA A 33 7.66 6.91 -21.40
CA ALA A 33 8.75 7.59 -22.11
C ALA A 33 8.27 8.90 -22.72
N GLY A 34 9.03 9.99 -22.53
CA GLY A 34 8.65 11.31 -23.00
C GLY A 34 9.81 12.29 -23.16
N VAL A 35 10.93 12.08 -22.47
CA VAL A 35 12.04 13.05 -22.36
C VAL A 35 12.79 13.26 -23.67
N ALA A 36 12.84 12.23 -24.54
CA ALA A 36 13.43 12.29 -25.87
C ALA A 36 12.39 12.21 -27.00
N LEU A 37 11.09 12.17 -26.66
CA LEU A 37 10.01 11.83 -27.58
C LEU A 37 9.43 13.09 -28.24
N LYS A 38 9.89 13.42 -29.47
CA LYS A 38 9.55 14.67 -30.15
C LYS A 38 8.21 14.69 -30.87
N ASN A 39 7.53 13.55 -31.05
CA ASN A 39 6.20 13.46 -31.65
C ASN A 39 5.04 13.77 -30.67
N SER A 40 5.32 13.93 -29.37
CA SER A 40 4.32 14.35 -28.40
C SER A 40 4.07 15.86 -28.45
N ALA A 41 2.82 16.30 -28.27
CA ALA A 41 2.49 17.70 -28.04
C ALA A 41 2.93 18.17 -26.64
N PHE A 42 3.05 17.25 -25.68
CA PHE A 42 3.40 17.54 -24.30
C PHE A 42 4.91 17.67 -24.04
N GLY A 43 5.70 18.05 -25.06
CA GLY A 43 7.13 18.29 -24.91
C GLY A 43 7.47 19.27 -23.78
N LEU A 44 6.70 20.36 -23.63
CA LEU A 44 6.85 21.32 -22.53
C LEU A 44 6.79 20.68 -21.13
N TYR A 45 5.97 19.66 -20.95
CA TYR A 45 5.85 18.93 -19.68
C TYR A 45 7.04 18.01 -19.42
N TYR A 46 7.49 17.27 -20.46
CA TYR A 46 8.54 16.25 -20.30
C TYR A 46 9.95 16.83 -20.35
N ASN A 47 10.21 17.69 -21.33
CA ASN A 47 11.53 18.29 -21.56
C ASN A 47 11.36 19.54 -22.43
N PRO A 48 11.54 20.74 -21.89
CA PRO A 48 11.34 21.98 -22.65
C PRO A 48 12.21 22.08 -23.92
N ALA A 49 13.34 21.36 -24.00
CA ALA A 49 14.17 21.33 -25.20
C ALA A 49 13.48 20.67 -26.42
N LEU A 50 12.45 19.83 -26.20
CA LEU A 50 11.67 19.22 -27.25
C LEU A 50 10.86 20.24 -28.10
N LEU A 51 10.63 21.43 -27.57
CA LEU A 51 9.94 22.50 -28.30
C LEU A 51 10.71 22.87 -29.58
N SER A 52 12.03 23.01 -29.50
CA SER A 52 12.89 23.32 -30.65
C SER A 52 13.30 22.08 -31.45
N ALA A 53 13.36 20.90 -30.84
CA ALA A 53 13.62 19.64 -31.53
C ALA A 53 12.51 19.27 -32.52
N SER A 54 11.30 19.80 -32.33
CA SER A 54 10.18 19.65 -33.26
C SER A 54 9.41 20.98 -33.39
N PRO A 55 9.99 21.97 -34.11
CA PRO A 55 9.48 23.33 -34.16
C PRO A 55 8.27 23.43 -35.10
N LYS A 56 7.11 23.05 -34.61
CA LYS A 56 5.79 23.12 -35.25
C LYS A 56 4.82 23.82 -34.34
N VAL A 57 3.71 24.31 -34.90
CA VAL A 57 2.57 24.64 -34.07
C VAL A 57 1.93 23.32 -33.61
N LYS A 58 1.78 23.15 -32.32
CA LYS A 58 1.14 21.97 -31.74
C LYS A 58 0.12 22.40 -30.71
N PHE A 59 -1.03 21.74 -30.73
CA PHE A 59 -2.04 21.82 -29.69
C PHE A 59 -2.29 20.42 -29.15
N GLY A 60 -2.33 20.27 -27.85
CA GLY A 60 -2.64 18.99 -27.21
C GLY A 60 -3.51 19.17 -25.99
N TYR A 61 -4.39 18.21 -25.76
CA TYR A 61 -5.17 18.09 -24.54
C TYR A 61 -5.16 16.63 -24.06
N SER A 62 -5.19 16.42 -22.76
CA SER A 62 -5.21 15.09 -22.16
C SER A 62 -5.86 15.14 -20.79
N VAL A 63 -6.74 14.17 -20.53
CA VAL A 63 -7.36 13.92 -19.23
C VAL A 63 -7.05 12.47 -18.86
N GLY A 64 -6.57 12.25 -17.67
CA GLY A 64 -6.21 10.91 -17.23
C GLY A 64 -6.36 10.70 -15.74
N VAL A 65 -6.69 9.47 -15.39
CA VAL A 65 -6.79 9.01 -14.02
C VAL A 65 -6.03 7.68 -13.89
N SER A 66 -5.35 7.54 -12.79
CA SER A 66 -4.72 6.27 -12.38
C SER A 66 -5.07 5.95 -10.94
N ILE A 67 -5.22 4.69 -10.68
CA ILE A 67 -5.38 4.14 -9.33
C ILE A 67 -4.27 3.12 -9.11
N GLN A 68 -3.66 3.20 -7.95
CA GLN A 68 -2.71 2.22 -7.47
C GLN A 68 -3.18 1.76 -6.10
N GLU A 69 -3.31 0.46 -5.95
CA GLU A 69 -3.81 -0.15 -4.72
C GLU A 69 -2.82 -1.23 -4.28
N LYS A 70 -2.50 -1.23 -2.97
CA LYS A 70 -1.71 -2.28 -2.35
C LYS A 70 -2.19 -2.51 -0.92
N ASN A 71 -2.82 -3.66 -0.70
CA ASN A 71 -3.26 -4.16 0.61
C ASN A 71 -4.26 -3.28 1.40
N ILE A 72 -4.74 -2.15 0.84
CA ILE A 72 -5.75 -1.29 1.49
C ILE A 72 -7.16 -1.79 1.24
N ALA A 73 -7.46 -2.21 0.02
CA ALA A 73 -8.82 -2.64 -0.33
C ALA A 73 -9.26 -3.87 0.45
N GLN A 74 -8.34 -4.76 0.79
CA GLN A 74 -8.59 -5.91 1.66
C GLN A 74 -8.95 -5.48 3.08
N LEU A 75 -8.34 -4.40 3.59
CA LEU A 75 -8.63 -3.88 4.93
C LEU A 75 -10.07 -3.36 5.05
N ALA A 76 -10.67 -2.88 3.96
CA ALA A 76 -12.06 -2.45 3.95
C ALA A 76 -13.08 -3.61 4.16
N THR A 77 -12.62 -4.86 4.05
CA THR A 77 -13.44 -6.05 4.30
C THR A 77 -13.37 -6.55 5.74
N ILE A 78 -12.52 -5.95 6.57
CA ILE A 78 -12.32 -6.34 7.96
C ILE A 78 -13.53 -5.91 8.80
N ASP A 79 -14.08 -6.88 9.52
CA ASP A 79 -15.17 -6.68 10.46
C ASP A 79 -14.63 -6.53 11.90
N LEU A 80 -14.29 -5.30 12.27
CA LEU A 80 -13.78 -4.99 13.62
C LEU A 80 -14.78 -5.32 14.73
N ALA A 81 -16.09 -5.21 14.44
CA ALA A 81 -17.13 -5.54 15.42
C ALA A 81 -17.18 -7.07 15.65
N ASN A 82 -17.08 -7.86 14.59
CA ASN A 82 -17.01 -9.32 14.69
C ASN A 82 -15.73 -9.78 15.41
N MET A 83 -14.59 -9.15 15.14
CA MET A 83 -13.34 -9.44 15.87
C MET A 83 -13.51 -9.20 17.37
N GLN A 84 -14.07 -8.07 17.75
CA GLN A 84 -14.32 -7.74 19.16
C GLN A 84 -15.31 -8.70 19.79
N GLN A 85 -16.41 -9.02 19.12
CA GLN A 85 -17.42 -9.94 19.63
C GLN A 85 -16.87 -11.36 19.75
N THR A 86 -16.08 -11.83 18.77
CA THR A 86 -15.40 -13.12 18.84
C THR A 86 -14.42 -13.17 20.01
N ALA A 87 -13.63 -12.12 20.22
CA ALA A 87 -12.74 -12.03 21.38
C ALA A 87 -13.52 -12.07 22.69
N GLN A 88 -14.67 -11.37 22.79
CA GLN A 88 -15.54 -11.39 23.95
C GLN A 88 -16.19 -12.76 24.15
N ASN A 89 -16.65 -13.42 23.10
CA ASN A 89 -17.21 -14.78 23.16
C ASN A 89 -16.16 -15.79 23.62
N LEU A 90 -14.94 -15.68 23.13
CA LEU A 90 -13.82 -16.49 23.59
C LEU A 90 -13.50 -16.17 25.05
N ALA A 91 -13.41 -14.90 25.42
CA ALA A 91 -13.20 -14.47 26.79
C ALA A 91 -14.30 -15.02 27.71
N SER A 92 -15.56 -14.98 27.31
CA SER A 92 -16.67 -15.52 28.08
C SER A 92 -16.63 -17.06 28.17
N SER A 93 -16.13 -17.72 27.14
CA SER A 93 -15.91 -19.18 27.16
C SER A 93 -14.79 -19.60 28.11
N PHE A 94 -13.81 -18.70 28.34
CA PHE A 94 -12.69 -18.94 29.27
C PHE A 94 -12.94 -18.43 30.68
N GLY A 95 -13.71 -17.38 30.90
CA GLY A 95 -13.74 -16.67 32.19
C GLY A 95 -14.94 -15.82 32.53
N GLY A 96 -16.06 -15.87 31.81
CA GLY A 96 -17.27 -15.16 32.20
C GLY A 96 -17.70 -15.50 33.62
N ALA A 97 -18.27 -14.57 34.37
CA ALA A 97 -18.69 -14.73 35.77
C ALA A 97 -19.56 -15.99 35.95
N GLY A 98 -18.95 -17.10 36.21
CA GLY A 98 -19.56 -18.44 36.29
C GLY A 98 -19.00 -19.45 35.29
N SER A 99 -18.10 -19.10 34.39
CA SER A 99 -17.56 -20.06 33.46
C SER A 99 -16.19 -20.56 33.89
N THR A 100 -16.20 -21.21 34.90
CA THR A 100 -15.48 -22.43 35.09
C THR A 100 -15.92 -23.50 34.07
N ALA A 101 -16.86 -23.19 33.14
CA ALA A 101 -17.50 -24.22 32.30
C ALA A 101 -16.50 -25.07 31.48
N ALA A 102 -15.45 -24.44 30.92
CA ALA A 102 -14.41 -25.21 30.26
C ALA A 102 -13.52 -25.94 31.26
N VAL A 103 -13.14 -25.26 32.35
CA VAL A 103 -12.32 -25.83 33.42
C VAL A 103 -13.12 -26.83 34.22
N ASP A 104 -14.40 -26.58 34.53
CA ASP A 104 -15.31 -27.52 35.13
C ASP A 104 -15.58 -28.74 34.22
N GLY A 105 -15.66 -28.47 32.89
CA GLY A 105 -15.72 -29.53 31.88
C GLY A 105 -14.49 -30.44 31.92
N VAL A 106 -13.30 -29.87 32.08
CA VAL A 106 -12.03 -30.60 32.26
C VAL A 106 -12.02 -31.37 33.60
N VAL A 107 -12.43 -30.73 34.70
CA VAL A 107 -12.51 -31.37 36.02
C VAL A 107 -13.46 -32.56 35.98
N ASN A 108 -14.64 -32.39 35.38
CA ASN A 108 -15.63 -33.47 35.23
C ASN A 108 -15.11 -34.60 34.31
N ALA A 109 -14.39 -34.26 33.23
CA ALA A 109 -13.78 -35.22 32.33
C ALA A 109 -12.65 -36.01 33.01
N ILE A 110 -11.82 -35.32 33.84
CA ILE A 110 -10.80 -35.94 34.69
C ILE A 110 -11.46 -36.87 35.70
N ASP A 111 -12.53 -36.45 36.39
CA ASP A 111 -13.23 -37.27 37.35
C ASP A 111 -13.79 -38.55 36.74
N SER A 112 -14.43 -38.42 35.57
CA SER A 112 -14.99 -39.55 34.81
C SER A 112 -13.89 -40.49 34.31
N ALA A 113 -12.80 -39.96 33.78
CA ALA A 113 -11.66 -40.74 33.31
C ALA A 113 -10.98 -41.51 34.46
N LEU A 114 -10.76 -40.84 35.59
CA LEU A 114 -10.22 -41.49 36.80
C LEU A 114 -11.16 -42.53 37.34
N GLY A 115 -12.49 -42.33 37.29
CA GLY A 115 -13.50 -43.34 37.65
C GLY A 115 -13.42 -44.58 36.79
N THR A 116 -13.05 -44.44 35.51
CA THR A 116 -12.86 -45.58 34.59
C THR A 116 -11.52 -46.30 34.83
N LEU A 117 -10.46 -45.57 35.12
CA LEU A 117 -9.10 -46.09 35.29
C LEU A 117 -8.86 -46.69 36.69
N LEU A 118 -9.62 -46.26 37.70
CA LEU A 118 -9.48 -46.69 39.09
C LEU A 118 -10.72 -47.48 39.56
N PRO A 119 -10.72 -48.82 39.50
CA PRO A 119 -11.90 -49.65 39.78
C PRO A 119 -12.54 -49.47 41.15
N ASN A 120 -11.78 -48.99 42.16
CA ASN A 120 -12.23 -48.81 43.53
C ASN A 120 -12.36 -47.33 43.94
N SER A 121 -12.74 -46.43 42.97
CA SER A 121 -12.79 -45.00 43.23
C SER A 121 -14.18 -44.49 43.62
N SER A 122 -15.17 -45.36 43.79
CA SER A 122 -16.54 -44.97 44.17
C SER A 122 -16.55 -44.25 45.54
N GLY A 123 -17.19 -43.07 45.55
CA GLY A 123 -17.28 -42.22 46.77
C GLY A 123 -16.05 -41.31 47.05
N LYS A 124 -15.00 -41.39 46.24
CA LYS A 124 -13.83 -40.49 46.35
C LYS A 124 -14.04 -39.22 45.54
N THR A 125 -13.48 -38.11 46.05
CA THR A 125 -13.44 -36.86 45.31
C THR A 125 -12.47 -36.96 44.12
N THR A 126 -12.61 -36.09 43.12
CA THR A 126 -11.71 -36.02 41.95
C THR A 126 -10.24 -35.86 42.39
N GLN A 127 -10.01 -35.11 43.45
CA GLN A 127 -8.66 -34.90 44.04
C GLN A 127 -8.07 -36.16 44.62
N GLU A 128 -8.87 -36.93 45.34
CA GLU A 128 -8.44 -38.21 45.92
C GLU A 128 -8.17 -39.24 44.82
N LYS A 129 -9.03 -39.32 43.82
CA LYS A 129 -8.83 -40.19 42.65
C LYS A 129 -7.53 -39.81 41.91
N LEU A 130 -7.28 -38.51 41.68
CA LEU A 130 -6.07 -38.06 41.00
C LEU A 130 -4.83 -38.42 41.80
N LYS A 131 -4.86 -38.19 43.11
CA LYS A 131 -3.75 -38.56 44.02
C LYS A 131 -3.42 -40.04 43.97
N ASP A 132 -4.46 -40.91 44.01
CA ASP A 132 -4.29 -42.35 43.95
C ASP A 132 -3.73 -42.79 42.59
N TYR A 133 -4.18 -42.14 41.48
CA TYR A 133 -3.68 -42.41 40.13
C TYR A 133 -2.21 -42.01 39.99
N LEU A 134 -1.81 -40.80 40.47
CA LEU A 134 -0.44 -40.33 40.42
C LEU A 134 0.50 -41.16 41.30
N GLN A 135 0.00 -41.65 42.43
CA GLN A 135 0.78 -42.56 43.31
C GLN A 135 0.99 -43.95 42.68
N SER A 136 0.00 -44.45 41.92
CA SER A 136 0.11 -45.71 41.22
C SER A 136 0.91 -45.64 39.92
N ASN A 137 0.99 -44.46 39.31
CA ASN A 137 1.66 -44.23 38.01
C ASN A 137 2.98 -43.45 38.18
N LYS A 138 3.95 -44.03 38.89
CA LYS A 138 5.23 -43.39 39.21
C LYS A 138 6.16 -43.12 38.02
N ASN A 139 5.79 -43.57 36.82
CA ASN A 139 6.62 -43.45 35.64
C ASN A 139 6.38 -42.13 34.85
N GLY A 140 5.51 -41.25 35.33
CA GLY A 140 5.21 -39.98 34.68
C GLY A 140 4.56 -40.06 33.30
N ASN A 141 4.02 -41.24 32.92
CA ASN A 141 3.27 -41.39 31.67
C ASN A 141 1.77 -41.28 31.94
N TYR A 142 1.18 -40.18 31.50
CA TYR A 142 -0.24 -39.87 31.71
C TYR A 142 -1.09 -40.04 30.44
N ASN A 143 -0.56 -40.70 29.41
CA ASN A 143 -1.25 -40.85 28.13
C ASN A 143 -2.61 -41.52 28.28
N ASP A 144 -2.71 -42.61 29.08
CA ASP A 144 -3.96 -43.30 29.31
C ASP A 144 -5.04 -42.41 29.95
N LEU A 145 -4.63 -41.53 30.86
CA LEU A 145 -5.52 -40.53 31.49
C LEU A 145 -5.95 -39.47 30.48
N ILE A 146 -5.01 -38.94 29.69
CA ILE A 146 -5.29 -37.97 28.65
C ILE A 146 -6.23 -38.52 27.60
N ASP A 147 -6.02 -39.76 27.16
CA ASP A 147 -6.87 -40.43 26.17
C ASP A 147 -8.28 -40.72 26.70
N ALA A 148 -8.38 -41.14 27.95
CA ALA A 148 -9.68 -41.36 28.62
C ALA A 148 -10.44 -40.01 28.78
N ILE A 149 -9.76 -38.92 29.12
CA ILE A 149 -10.34 -37.57 29.18
C ILE A 149 -10.85 -37.16 27.81
N LYS A 150 -10.05 -37.32 26.75
CA LYS A 150 -10.43 -36.97 25.36
C LYS A 150 -11.65 -37.76 24.90
N GLN A 151 -11.71 -39.05 25.18
CA GLN A 151 -12.85 -39.90 24.83
C GLN A 151 -14.16 -39.46 25.51
N ASN A 152 -14.10 -39.14 26.81
CA ASN A 152 -15.25 -38.63 27.56
C ASN A 152 -15.76 -37.29 27.02
N ILE A 153 -14.85 -36.39 26.62
CA ILE A 153 -15.20 -35.12 26.03
C ILE A 153 -15.86 -35.30 24.66
N GLN A 154 -15.27 -36.11 23.79
CA GLN A 154 -15.81 -36.35 22.45
C GLN A 154 -17.19 -37.03 22.49
N GLY A 155 -17.42 -37.92 23.43
CA GLY A 155 -18.69 -38.60 23.65
C GLY A 155 -19.81 -37.73 24.23
N SER A 156 -19.51 -36.54 24.74
CA SER A 156 -20.50 -35.64 25.33
C SER A 156 -21.45 -35.06 24.30
N SER A 157 -22.75 -35.25 24.48
CA SER A 157 -23.81 -34.66 23.65
C SER A 157 -24.21 -33.24 24.09
N SER A 158 -23.77 -32.79 25.26
CA SER A 158 -24.11 -31.49 25.84
C SER A 158 -23.12 -30.37 25.47
N LEU A 159 -21.99 -30.71 24.85
CA LEU A 159 -20.95 -29.75 24.48
C LEU A 159 -20.98 -29.47 22.97
N THR A 160 -20.81 -28.18 22.62
CA THR A 160 -20.58 -27.77 21.22
C THR A 160 -19.19 -28.22 20.76
N GLN A 161 -18.96 -28.30 19.45
CA GLN A 161 -17.64 -28.73 18.93
C GLN A 161 -16.50 -27.81 19.43
N VAL A 162 -16.73 -26.50 19.46
CA VAL A 162 -15.75 -25.52 20.01
C VAL A 162 -15.43 -25.81 21.48
N GLN A 163 -16.45 -26.12 22.29
CA GLN A 163 -16.22 -26.48 23.69
C GLN A 163 -15.47 -27.80 23.81
N LYS A 164 -15.78 -28.81 22.96
CA LYS A 164 -15.02 -30.06 22.93
C LYS A 164 -13.56 -29.87 22.58
N ASP A 165 -13.29 -29.09 21.53
CA ASP A 165 -11.92 -28.81 21.09
C ASP A 165 -11.15 -28.05 22.18
N LEU A 166 -11.79 -27.05 22.79
CA LEU A 166 -11.23 -26.28 23.89
C LEU A 166 -10.88 -27.18 25.10
N ILE A 167 -11.85 -27.97 25.60
CA ILE A 167 -11.67 -28.83 26.76
C ILE A 167 -10.62 -29.92 26.46
N THR A 168 -10.64 -30.50 25.25
CA THR A 168 -9.64 -31.49 24.81
C THR A 168 -8.23 -30.88 24.79
N SER A 169 -8.10 -29.67 24.32
CA SER A 169 -6.80 -28.97 24.29
C SER A 169 -6.32 -28.62 25.68
N VAL A 170 -7.20 -28.13 26.54
CA VAL A 170 -6.90 -27.89 27.95
C VAL A 170 -6.39 -29.16 28.62
N ALA A 171 -7.11 -30.28 28.42
CA ALA A 171 -6.73 -31.57 28.98
C ALA A 171 -5.36 -32.05 28.48
N GLY A 172 -5.07 -31.84 27.18
CA GLY A 172 -3.77 -32.19 26.58
C GLY A 172 -2.60 -31.30 27.02
N GLY A 173 -2.87 -30.09 27.50
CA GLY A 173 -1.86 -29.14 27.97
C GLY A 173 -1.65 -29.13 29.49
N ILE A 174 -2.31 -29.99 30.25
CA ILE A 174 -2.17 -30.05 31.71
C ILE A 174 -0.84 -30.70 32.11
N ASP A 175 -0.07 -30.00 32.92
CA ASP A 175 1.07 -30.58 33.65
C ASP A 175 0.55 -31.30 34.92
N PHE A 176 0.33 -32.60 34.80
CA PHE A 176 -0.21 -33.41 35.89
C PHE A 176 0.75 -33.53 37.09
N ASP A 177 2.06 -33.37 36.90
CA ASP A 177 3.04 -33.39 37.96
C ASP A 177 2.95 -32.15 38.87
N ASN A 178 2.59 -31.03 38.30
CA ASN A 178 2.44 -29.75 39.00
C ASN A 178 0.98 -29.39 39.31
N LEU A 179 0.01 -30.29 38.99
CA LEU A 179 -1.41 -30.02 39.20
C LEU A 179 -1.78 -29.97 40.69
N GLN A 180 -2.06 -28.75 41.19
CA GLN A 180 -2.52 -28.54 42.58
C GLN A 180 -4.07 -28.41 42.59
N MET A 181 -4.77 -29.50 42.77
CA MET A 181 -6.24 -29.52 42.82
C MET A 181 -6.86 -28.85 44.06
N GLY A 182 -6.07 -28.58 45.11
CA GLY A 182 -6.56 -27.94 46.34
C GLY A 182 -7.13 -26.54 46.19
N ASN A 183 -6.83 -25.86 45.10
CA ASN A 183 -7.31 -24.50 44.78
C ASN A 183 -8.42 -24.49 43.72
N GLY A 184 -9.10 -25.62 43.46
CA GLY A 184 -10.18 -25.74 42.51
C GLY A 184 -9.72 -25.43 41.05
N THR A 185 -10.51 -24.63 40.38
CA THR A 185 -10.25 -24.23 38.96
C THR A 185 -8.91 -23.50 38.76
N ALA A 186 -8.43 -22.75 39.74
CA ALA A 186 -7.15 -22.04 39.67
C ALA A 186 -5.94 -22.99 39.54
N GLY A 187 -6.00 -24.18 40.15
CA GLY A 187 -4.94 -25.18 40.02
C GLY A 187 -4.76 -25.70 38.60
N ILE A 188 -5.88 -25.97 37.92
CA ILE A 188 -5.87 -26.41 36.50
C ILE A 188 -5.40 -25.28 35.59
N THR A 189 -5.92 -24.07 35.77
CA THR A 189 -5.51 -22.91 34.97
C THR A 189 -4.00 -22.67 35.06
N ASN A 190 -3.42 -22.82 36.25
CA ASN A 190 -1.96 -22.65 36.44
C ASN A 190 -1.12 -23.80 35.84
N ALA A 191 -1.69 -24.99 35.69
CA ALA A 191 -1.01 -26.14 35.10
C ALA A 191 -1.11 -26.21 33.57
N ILE A 192 -1.92 -25.33 32.94
CA ILE A 192 -2.09 -25.29 31.48
C ILE A 192 -0.99 -24.44 30.85
N SER A 193 -0.17 -25.02 29.98
CA SER A 193 0.87 -24.31 29.24
C SER A 193 0.34 -23.69 27.94
N SER A 194 -0.59 -24.37 27.27
CA SER A 194 -1.20 -23.88 26.03
C SER A 194 -2.52 -24.61 25.74
N ILE A 195 -3.38 -23.94 24.97
CA ILE A 195 -4.65 -24.47 24.50
C ILE A 195 -4.63 -24.42 22.98
N THR A 196 -4.96 -25.50 22.30
CA THR A 196 -5.04 -25.56 20.84
C THR A 196 -6.48 -25.66 20.38
N ILE A 197 -6.89 -24.84 19.44
CA ILE A 197 -8.19 -24.88 18.77
C ILE A 197 -7.96 -25.20 17.30
N SER A 198 -8.60 -26.26 16.80
CA SER A 198 -8.47 -26.64 15.38
C SER A 198 -9.14 -25.61 14.49
N LYS A 199 -8.54 -25.36 13.34
CA LYS A 199 -9.12 -24.50 12.31
C LYS A 199 -10.42 -25.11 11.79
N GLY A 200 -11.46 -24.29 11.63
CA GLY A 200 -12.80 -24.73 11.22
C GLY A 200 -13.75 -25.05 12.38
N SER A 201 -13.27 -25.06 13.62
CA SER A 201 -14.11 -25.30 14.80
C SER A 201 -15.09 -24.17 15.07
N ASP A 202 -14.67 -22.92 14.77
CA ASP A 202 -15.48 -21.71 14.90
C ASP A 202 -15.25 -20.77 13.73
N LYS A 203 -16.31 -20.54 12.92
CA LYS A 203 -16.24 -19.66 11.73
C LYS A 203 -15.97 -18.19 12.09
N GLY A 204 -16.42 -17.71 13.24
CA GLY A 204 -16.19 -16.33 13.69
C GLY A 204 -14.73 -16.13 14.09
N LEU A 205 -14.16 -17.13 14.80
CA LEU A 205 -12.74 -17.13 15.15
C LEU A 205 -11.85 -17.22 13.90
N ASP A 206 -12.14 -18.15 13.00
CA ASP A 206 -11.40 -18.30 11.75
C ASP A 206 -11.39 -16.99 10.94
N LYS A 207 -12.56 -16.31 10.85
CA LYS A 207 -12.67 -15.02 10.18
C LYS A 207 -11.84 -13.96 10.90
N SER A 208 -11.95 -13.85 12.23
CA SER A 208 -11.21 -12.85 13.01
C SER A 208 -9.70 -13.05 12.91
N MET A 209 -9.24 -14.30 12.91
CA MET A 209 -7.82 -14.62 12.73
C MET A 209 -7.33 -14.32 11.32
N SER A 210 -8.16 -14.58 10.30
CA SER A 210 -7.87 -14.18 8.92
C SER A 210 -7.79 -12.65 8.79
N ASP A 211 -8.70 -11.92 9.44
CA ASP A 211 -8.71 -10.46 9.45
C ASP A 211 -7.45 -9.89 10.14
N ILE A 212 -7.00 -10.48 11.25
CA ILE A 212 -5.75 -10.11 11.93
C ILE A 212 -4.54 -10.36 11.02
N ALA A 213 -4.45 -11.53 10.41
CA ALA A 213 -3.37 -11.85 9.50
C ALA A 213 -3.33 -10.88 8.30
N MET A 214 -4.49 -10.50 7.79
CA MET A 214 -4.64 -9.50 6.73
C MET A 214 -4.14 -8.13 7.18
N VAL A 215 -4.50 -7.67 8.38
CA VAL A 215 -3.97 -6.42 8.97
C VAL A 215 -2.46 -6.49 9.12
N GLN A 216 -1.92 -7.57 9.68
CA GLN A 216 -0.48 -7.74 9.87
C GLN A 216 0.28 -7.70 8.54
N ASN A 217 -0.23 -8.36 7.50
CA ASN A 217 0.36 -8.34 6.16
C ASN A 217 0.28 -6.94 5.52
N ALA A 218 -0.87 -6.28 5.66
CA ALA A 218 -1.07 -4.94 5.13
C ALA A 218 -0.18 -3.88 5.79
N LEU A 219 0.21 -4.08 7.05
CA LEU A 219 1.06 -3.14 7.79
C LEU A 219 2.45 -2.97 7.21
N GLN A 220 2.97 -3.98 6.56
CA GLN A 220 4.34 -3.95 6.03
C GLN A 220 4.43 -2.99 4.84
N ASP A 221 3.40 -2.95 4.00
CA ASP A 221 3.35 -2.09 2.81
C ASP A 221 1.90 -1.98 2.33
N ASN A 222 1.31 -0.83 2.61
CA ASN A 222 -0.07 -0.55 2.24
C ASN A 222 -0.20 0.87 1.72
N HIS A 223 -0.93 1.06 0.65
CA HIS A 223 -1.35 2.37 0.16
C HIS A 223 -2.44 2.23 -0.89
N MET A 224 -3.21 3.29 -1.02
CA MET A 224 -4.11 3.50 -2.13
C MET A 224 -3.85 4.90 -2.67
N ASN A 225 -3.35 4.99 -3.91
CA ASN A 225 -3.08 6.24 -4.59
C ASN A 225 -4.10 6.44 -5.71
N LEU A 226 -4.74 7.58 -5.72
CA LEU A 226 -5.52 8.08 -6.84
C LEU A 226 -4.80 9.30 -7.41
N VAL A 227 -4.39 9.21 -8.67
CA VAL A 227 -3.72 10.31 -9.35
C VAL A 227 -4.51 10.67 -10.60
N SER A 228 -4.90 11.95 -10.72
CA SER A 228 -5.47 12.49 -11.95
C SER A 228 -4.55 13.58 -12.47
N GLN A 229 -4.13 13.45 -13.73
CA GLN A 229 -3.25 14.43 -14.37
C GLN A 229 -3.86 14.85 -15.71
N ASN A 230 -4.12 16.14 -15.82
CA ASN A 230 -4.85 16.72 -16.93
C ASN A 230 -4.07 17.90 -17.49
N GLY A 231 -4.16 18.13 -18.79
CA GLY A 231 -3.41 19.22 -19.35
C GLY A 231 -3.87 19.66 -20.73
N ILE A 232 -3.62 20.93 -20.97
CA ILE A 232 -3.72 21.55 -22.29
C ILE A 232 -2.38 22.23 -22.56
N VAL A 233 -1.89 22.13 -23.79
CA VAL A 233 -0.63 22.76 -24.21
C VAL A 233 -0.76 23.35 -25.61
N LEU A 234 -0.19 24.52 -25.79
CA LEU A 234 -0.03 25.18 -27.06
C LEU A 234 1.46 25.51 -27.29
N GLN A 235 2.02 24.93 -28.32
CA GLN A 235 3.37 25.25 -28.80
C GLN A 235 3.28 26.12 -30.04
N LEU A 236 4.07 27.19 -30.07
CA LEU A 236 4.21 28.11 -31.20
C LEU A 236 5.62 27.97 -31.75
N GLY A 237 5.74 27.37 -32.92
CA GLY A 237 7.03 27.15 -33.55
C GLY A 237 6.90 26.88 -35.05
N SER A 238 7.93 27.28 -35.76
CA SER A 238 8.19 26.87 -37.15
C SER A 238 9.71 26.84 -37.33
N ARG A 239 10.19 26.17 -38.37
CA ARG A 239 11.64 26.10 -38.60
C ARG A 239 12.27 27.50 -38.74
N PRO A 240 11.73 28.43 -39.58
CA PRO A 240 12.26 29.78 -39.66
C PRO A 240 12.23 30.55 -38.32
N LEU A 241 11.13 30.39 -37.56
CA LEU A 241 10.99 31.06 -36.27
C LEU A 241 12.03 30.55 -35.26
N ASN A 242 12.23 29.22 -35.21
CA ASN A 242 13.22 28.59 -34.32
C ASN A 242 14.66 29.04 -34.64
N ASP A 243 14.99 29.21 -35.92
CA ASP A 243 16.32 29.67 -36.34
C ASP A 243 16.56 31.12 -35.96
N MET A 244 15.53 31.96 -36.00
CA MET A 244 15.64 33.40 -35.68
C MET A 244 15.61 33.67 -34.17
N ILE A 245 14.57 33.24 -33.50
CA ILE A 245 14.28 33.62 -32.10
C ILE A 245 13.99 32.43 -31.14
N GLY A 246 13.86 31.22 -31.64
CA GLY A 246 13.52 30.04 -30.85
C GLY A 246 12.04 29.65 -30.93
N THR A 247 11.66 28.66 -30.17
CA THR A 247 10.29 28.10 -30.08
C THR A 247 9.72 28.34 -28.69
N PHE A 248 8.45 28.71 -28.60
CA PHE A 248 7.74 29.01 -27.36
C PHE A 248 6.60 28.05 -27.15
N ALA A 249 6.24 27.81 -25.89
CA ALA A 249 5.03 27.09 -25.55
C ALA A 249 4.46 27.59 -24.23
N VAL A 250 3.14 27.41 -24.08
CA VAL A 250 2.41 27.65 -22.83
C VAL A 250 1.54 26.44 -22.56
N GLY A 251 1.39 26.09 -21.30
CA GLY A 251 0.53 24.99 -20.85
C GLY A 251 -0.36 25.41 -19.69
N LEU A 252 -1.39 24.63 -19.48
CA LEU A 252 -2.17 24.59 -18.24
C LEU A 252 -2.26 23.14 -17.82
N PHE A 253 -1.64 22.79 -16.71
CA PHE A 253 -1.61 21.44 -16.16
C PHE A 253 -2.28 21.42 -14.80
N GLY A 254 -3.16 20.45 -14.58
CA GLY A 254 -3.83 20.22 -13.31
C GLY A 254 -3.58 18.78 -12.87
N SER A 255 -3.11 18.62 -11.65
CA SER A 255 -2.87 17.31 -11.05
C SER A 255 -3.57 17.21 -9.70
N LEU A 256 -4.21 16.07 -9.46
CA LEU A 256 -4.72 15.66 -8.17
C LEU A 256 -3.94 14.41 -7.74
N TYR A 257 -3.37 14.47 -6.57
CA TYR A 257 -2.75 13.34 -5.89
C TYR A 257 -3.54 13.08 -4.61
N SER A 258 -4.09 11.90 -4.44
CA SER A 258 -4.75 11.48 -3.21
C SER A 258 -4.16 10.15 -2.75
N ASN A 259 -3.72 10.10 -1.52
CA ASN A 259 -3.16 8.91 -0.89
C ASN A 259 -3.95 8.56 0.36
N ILE A 260 -4.20 7.28 0.53
CA ILE A 260 -4.74 6.69 1.75
C ILE A 260 -3.75 5.61 2.18
N SER A 261 -3.35 5.64 3.45
CA SER A 261 -2.49 4.62 4.04
C SER A 261 -2.92 4.29 5.47
N LEU A 262 -2.77 3.04 5.85
CA LEU A 262 -2.97 2.59 7.23
C LEU A 262 -1.62 2.63 7.95
N ASN A 263 -1.60 3.30 9.08
CA ASN A 263 -0.50 3.23 10.04
C ASN A 263 -1.00 2.52 11.28
N ALA A 264 -0.75 1.22 11.35
CA ALA A 264 -1.03 0.50 12.56
C ALA A 264 0.24 0.44 13.43
N ASN A 265 0.06 0.56 14.72
CA ASN A 265 1.13 0.34 15.68
C ASN A 265 1.48 -1.15 15.67
N ALA A 266 2.64 -1.52 15.12
CA ALA A 266 3.07 -2.91 14.98
C ALA A 266 3.20 -3.63 16.34
N ASP A 267 3.49 -2.88 17.39
CA ASP A 267 3.62 -3.42 18.75
C ASP A 267 2.26 -3.80 19.35
N ARG A 268 1.15 -3.31 18.80
CA ARG A 268 -0.22 -3.50 19.31
C ARG A 268 -1.11 -4.36 18.41
N LEU A 269 -0.55 -5.40 17.84
CA LEU A 269 -1.28 -6.32 16.94
C LEU A 269 -1.41 -7.74 17.47
N ARG A 270 -0.93 -7.99 18.68
CA ARG A 270 -1.10 -9.30 19.31
C ARG A 270 -2.57 -9.47 19.72
N LEU A 271 -3.15 -10.61 19.43
CA LEU A 271 -4.50 -10.94 19.90
C LEU A 271 -4.42 -11.45 21.33
N ILE A 272 -4.41 -10.51 22.28
CA ILE A 272 -4.46 -10.81 23.71
C ILE A 272 -5.85 -10.44 24.20
N ILE A 273 -6.51 -11.38 24.87
CA ILE A 273 -7.86 -11.22 25.46
C ILE A 273 -7.78 -11.31 26.99
N GLU A 274 -8.70 -10.63 27.66
CA GLU A 274 -8.91 -10.75 29.09
C GLU A 274 -10.10 -11.68 29.34
N ALA A 275 -9.92 -12.66 30.22
CA ALA A 275 -10.95 -13.62 30.59
C ALA A 275 -10.83 -14.01 32.06
N GLY A 276 -11.86 -13.66 32.87
CA GLY A 276 -11.90 -14.01 34.30
C GLY A 276 -10.75 -13.48 35.15
N GLY A 277 -10.18 -12.32 34.79
CA GLY A 277 -9.03 -11.72 35.47
C GLY A 277 -7.69 -12.31 35.05
N GLN A 278 -7.67 -13.18 34.04
CA GLN A 278 -6.48 -13.73 33.40
C GLN A 278 -6.36 -13.21 31.97
N TYR A 279 -5.15 -13.25 31.43
CA TYR A 279 -4.85 -12.78 30.08
C TYR A 279 -4.35 -13.97 29.25
N TYR A 280 -4.85 -14.07 28.00
CA TYR A 280 -4.48 -15.13 27.07
C TYR A 280 -4.11 -14.53 25.72
N GLU A 281 -3.00 -14.99 25.15
CA GLU A 281 -2.57 -14.63 23.81
C GLU A 281 -2.90 -15.73 22.82
N LEU A 282 -3.61 -15.40 21.76
CA LEU A 282 -3.92 -16.28 20.65
C LEU A 282 -2.84 -16.15 19.57
N LYS A 283 -2.29 -17.29 19.14
CA LYS A 283 -1.31 -17.39 18.04
C LYS A 283 -1.83 -18.30 16.95
N ILE A 284 -1.60 -17.91 15.70
CA ILE A 284 -1.92 -18.72 14.53
C ILE A 284 -0.84 -19.79 14.38
N THR A 285 -1.25 -21.02 14.13
CA THR A 285 -0.40 -22.16 13.76
C THR A 285 -0.88 -22.76 12.44
N ASP A 286 -0.12 -23.69 11.86
CA ASP A 286 -0.50 -24.33 10.59
C ASP A 286 -1.84 -25.09 10.70
N ASP A 287 -2.08 -25.74 11.84
CA ASP A 287 -3.23 -26.61 12.07
C ASP A 287 -4.41 -25.93 12.81
N GLY A 288 -4.22 -24.69 13.27
CA GLY A 288 -5.24 -23.99 14.04
C GLY A 288 -4.72 -22.79 14.82
N TYR A 289 -5.19 -22.65 16.05
CA TYR A 289 -4.86 -21.52 16.92
C TYR A 289 -4.43 -22.03 18.29
N THR A 290 -3.35 -21.48 18.84
CA THR A 290 -2.92 -21.81 20.21
C THR A 290 -3.12 -20.61 21.13
N TYR A 291 -3.71 -20.86 22.30
CA TYR A 291 -3.77 -19.91 23.39
C TYR A 291 -2.65 -20.21 24.38
N GLY A 292 -1.87 -19.19 24.71
CA GLY A 292 -0.92 -19.21 25.81
C GLY A 292 -1.31 -18.20 26.90
N LEU A 293 -0.87 -18.44 28.12
CA LEU A 293 -1.00 -17.44 29.19
C LEU A 293 -0.22 -16.16 28.83
N SER A 294 -0.83 -15.02 29.12
CA SER A 294 -0.23 -13.70 28.97
C SER A 294 -0.38 -12.91 30.26
N ILE A 295 0.11 -11.69 30.29
CA ILE A 295 0.06 -10.82 31.48
C ILE A 295 -0.64 -9.49 31.15
N LYS A 296 -1.11 -8.81 32.21
CA LYS A 296 -1.80 -7.51 32.07
C LYS A 296 -0.98 -6.48 31.31
N THR A 297 0.32 -6.41 31.58
CA THR A 297 1.22 -5.46 30.91
C THR A 297 1.29 -5.70 29.40
N ASP A 298 1.29 -6.97 28.96
CA ASP A 298 1.25 -7.32 27.54
C ASP A 298 -0.10 -6.97 26.92
N TYR A 299 -1.20 -7.20 27.62
CA TYR A 299 -2.53 -6.79 27.17
C TYR A 299 -2.61 -5.28 26.98
N ASP A 300 -2.21 -4.50 27.97
CA ASP A 300 -2.29 -3.03 27.91
C ASP A 300 -1.42 -2.44 26.79
N ASN A 301 -0.24 -3.02 26.55
CA ASN A 301 0.75 -2.46 25.63
C ASN A 301 0.74 -3.08 24.23
N HIS A 302 0.31 -4.35 24.09
CA HIS A 302 0.47 -5.11 22.85
C HIS A 302 -0.83 -5.66 22.28
N SER A 303 -1.96 -5.59 23.01
CA SER A 303 -3.22 -6.14 22.53
C SER A 303 -3.86 -5.26 21.47
N LEU A 304 -4.24 -5.86 20.33
CA LEU A 304 -5.08 -5.24 19.32
C LEU A 304 -6.45 -4.85 19.92
N ILE A 305 -7.05 -5.73 20.70
CA ILE A 305 -8.36 -5.46 21.33
C ILE A 305 -8.29 -4.27 22.28
N ALA A 306 -7.27 -4.20 23.14
CA ALA A 306 -7.04 -3.05 24.02
C ALA A 306 -6.79 -1.77 23.20
N SER A 307 -6.05 -1.85 22.09
CA SER A 307 -5.75 -0.69 21.24
C SER A 307 -6.99 -0.11 20.55
N LEU A 308 -7.93 -0.97 20.15
CA LEU A 308 -9.19 -0.53 19.53
C LEU A 308 -10.16 0.12 20.55
N GLN A 309 -10.00 -0.17 21.83
CA GLN A 309 -10.78 0.43 22.92
C GLN A 309 -10.12 1.70 23.48
N ASP A 310 -8.84 1.90 23.21
CA ASP A 310 -8.05 3.02 23.73
C ASP A 310 -8.47 4.32 23.03
N THR A 311 -8.93 5.28 23.81
CA THR A 311 -9.29 6.62 23.33
C THR A 311 -8.08 7.54 23.22
N ASN A 312 -6.89 7.10 23.64
CA ASN A 312 -5.67 7.88 23.52
C ASN A 312 -5.13 7.78 22.07
N THR A 313 -5.36 8.84 21.31
CA THR A 313 -5.04 8.91 19.88
C THR A 313 -3.54 8.83 19.52
N GLN A 314 -2.64 8.99 20.50
CA GLN A 314 -1.19 8.97 20.21
C GLN A 314 -0.66 7.56 19.88
N ASN A 315 -1.26 6.51 20.46
CA ASN A 315 -0.87 5.12 20.25
C ASN A 315 -1.89 4.31 19.43
N ALA A 316 -2.95 4.96 18.93
CA ALA A 316 -3.99 4.28 18.17
C ALA A 316 -3.51 3.92 16.76
N HIS A 317 -4.06 2.85 16.21
CA HIS A 317 -4.02 2.62 14.77
C HIS A 317 -4.68 3.80 14.07
N SER A 318 -4.18 4.21 12.92
CA SER A 318 -4.68 5.41 12.25
C SER A 318 -4.71 5.22 10.74
N ILE A 319 -5.73 5.78 10.10
CA ILE A 319 -5.74 5.99 8.66
C ILE A 319 -5.20 7.40 8.41
N TYR A 320 -4.20 7.48 7.54
CA TYR A 320 -3.70 8.74 7.02
C TYR A 320 -4.29 8.97 5.63
N MET A 321 -4.75 10.18 5.42
CA MET A 321 -5.28 10.63 4.15
C MET A 321 -4.57 11.91 3.75
N THR A 322 -4.04 11.96 2.54
CA THR A 322 -3.44 13.15 1.95
C THR A 322 -4.08 13.41 0.61
N SER A 323 -4.52 14.62 0.36
CA SER A 323 -4.93 15.09 -0.96
C SER A 323 -4.18 16.36 -1.29
N PHE A 324 -3.57 16.39 -2.47
CA PHE A 324 -2.81 17.52 -2.99
C PHE A 324 -3.25 17.82 -4.41
N VAL A 325 -3.84 18.98 -4.60
CA VAL A 325 -4.21 19.50 -5.92
C VAL A 325 -3.16 20.52 -6.32
N LEU A 326 -2.60 20.35 -7.52
CA LEU A 326 -1.60 21.23 -8.09
C LEU A 326 -2.05 21.72 -9.47
N SER A 327 -2.08 23.03 -9.65
CA SER A 327 -2.25 23.68 -10.94
C SER A 327 -0.93 24.34 -11.34
N GLU A 328 -0.44 24.06 -12.54
CA GLU A 328 0.79 24.61 -13.10
C GLU A 328 0.50 25.35 -14.41
N ILE A 329 1.03 26.55 -14.54
CA ILE A 329 1.02 27.34 -15.78
C ILE A 329 2.46 27.49 -16.25
N PRO A 330 3.03 26.53 -16.99
CA PRO A 330 4.36 26.64 -17.53
C PRO A 330 4.38 27.53 -18.77
N VAL A 331 5.43 28.34 -18.86
CA VAL A 331 5.84 29.05 -20.08
C VAL A 331 7.24 28.57 -20.43
N GLY A 332 7.39 27.98 -21.59
CA GLY A 332 8.64 27.39 -22.06
C GLY A 332 9.23 28.09 -23.27
N TYR A 333 10.55 28.09 -23.31
CA TYR A 333 11.35 28.57 -24.42
C TYR A 333 12.44 27.54 -24.75
N ALA A 334 12.70 27.31 -26.04
CA ALA A 334 13.79 26.48 -26.49
C ALA A 334 14.41 26.99 -27.79
N ARG A 335 15.70 26.65 -27.97
CA ARG A 335 16.46 26.99 -29.17
C ARG A 335 17.34 25.82 -29.61
N THR A 336 17.53 25.68 -30.94
CA THR A 336 18.41 24.72 -31.57
C THR A 336 19.76 25.33 -31.88
N PHE A 337 20.82 24.56 -31.59
CA PHE A 337 22.21 24.85 -32.00
C PHE A 337 22.65 23.75 -32.95
N TYR A 338 23.04 24.14 -34.16
CA TYR A 338 23.40 23.21 -35.23
C TYR A 338 24.89 22.87 -35.17
N PHE A 339 25.20 21.58 -35.24
CA PHE A 339 26.54 21.01 -35.31
C PHE A 339 26.66 20.10 -36.54
N LYS A 340 27.92 19.78 -36.92
CA LYS A 340 28.20 18.97 -38.11
C LYS A 340 27.53 17.57 -38.10
N ASN A 341 27.39 16.97 -36.91
CA ASN A 341 26.93 15.59 -36.78
C ASN A 341 25.59 15.48 -36.02
N GLY A 342 24.86 16.59 -35.88
CA GLY A 342 23.56 16.60 -35.18
C GLY A 342 23.23 17.97 -34.63
N ASN A 343 22.11 18.04 -33.91
CA ASN A 343 21.56 19.29 -33.38
C ASN A 343 21.40 19.20 -31.86
N LEU A 344 21.85 20.23 -31.15
CA LEU A 344 21.61 20.37 -29.72
C LEU A 344 20.45 21.33 -29.48
N ASN A 345 19.42 20.88 -28.84
CA ASN A 345 18.28 21.66 -28.41
C ASN A 345 18.40 21.91 -26.90
N ILE A 346 18.28 23.18 -26.49
CA ILE A 346 18.27 23.56 -25.07
C ILE A 346 16.97 24.28 -24.79
N GLY A 347 16.33 23.97 -23.68
CA GLY A 347 15.07 24.57 -23.29
C GLY A 347 14.99 24.85 -21.79
N ILE A 348 14.20 25.87 -21.47
CA ILE A 348 13.87 26.27 -20.10
C ILE A 348 12.37 26.48 -19.99
N ALA A 349 11.78 26.17 -18.85
CA ALA A 349 10.41 26.53 -18.52
C ALA A 349 10.33 27.12 -17.11
N GLY A 350 9.62 28.23 -17.00
CA GLY A 350 9.18 28.80 -15.73
C GLY A 350 7.71 28.44 -15.49
N LYS A 351 7.34 28.05 -14.27
CA LYS A 351 5.99 27.59 -13.91
C LYS A 351 5.44 28.43 -12.77
N LEU A 352 4.26 28.99 -12.98
CA LEU A 352 3.44 29.48 -11.87
C LEU A 352 2.64 28.29 -11.33
N MET A 353 2.76 28.05 -10.03
CA MET A 353 2.18 26.88 -9.37
C MET A 353 1.23 27.35 -8.27
N ASN A 354 0.02 26.79 -8.26
CA ASN A 354 -0.94 26.99 -7.19
C ASN A 354 -1.35 25.62 -6.65
N SER A 355 -1.41 25.50 -5.34
CA SER A 355 -1.79 24.23 -4.71
C SER A 355 -2.86 24.40 -3.65
N VAL A 356 -3.61 23.34 -3.45
CA VAL A 356 -4.48 23.13 -2.29
C VAL A 356 -4.10 21.78 -1.72
N SER A 357 -3.77 21.71 -0.43
CA SER A 357 -3.40 20.48 0.24
C SER A 357 -4.26 20.23 1.45
N MET A 358 -4.60 18.98 1.67
CA MET A 358 -5.29 18.51 2.85
C MET A 358 -4.62 17.25 3.35
N GLN A 359 -4.41 17.19 4.66
CA GLN A 359 -3.89 16.02 5.34
C GLN A 359 -4.78 15.75 6.56
N SER A 360 -5.15 14.49 6.75
CA SER A 360 -5.97 14.06 7.87
C SER A 360 -5.41 12.78 8.47
N LYS A 361 -5.52 12.68 9.78
CA LYS A 361 -5.23 11.47 10.55
C LYS A 361 -6.48 11.08 11.31
N VAL A 362 -7.04 9.91 11.00
CA VAL A 362 -8.21 9.36 11.66
C VAL A 362 -7.79 8.15 12.50
N ALA A 363 -8.03 8.20 13.81
CA ALA A 363 -7.77 7.07 14.69
C ALA A 363 -8.79 5.95 14.42
N ILE A 364 -8.31 4.71 14.42
CA ILE A 364 -9.15 3.51 14.26
C ILE A 364 -9.46 2.97 15.65
N THR A 365 -10.70 3.15 16.08
CA THR A 365 -11.22 2.60 17.34
C THR A 365 -12.60 1.99 17.09
N THR A 366 -13.12 1.24 18.05
CA THR A 366 -14.49 0.70 18.01
C THR A 366 -15.57 1.78 18.02
N LYS A 367 -15.22 3.03 18.32
CA LYS A 367 -16.13 4.20 18.36
C LYS A 367 -15.98 5.12 17.15
N THR A 368 -15.06 4.82 16.22
CA THR A 368 -14.79 5.69 15.07
C THR A 368 -15.94 5.61 14.08
N ASP A 369 -16.62 6.72 13.88
CA ASP A 369 -17.60 6.90 12.81
C ASP A 369 -16.89 7.42 11.56
N PHE A 370 -16.54 6.51 10.66
CA PHE A 370 -15.84 6.84 9.41
C PHE A 370 -16.65 7.79 8.51
N ASN A 371 -17.99 7.73 8.52
CA ASN A 371 -18.80 8.63 7.72
C ASN A 371 -18.75 10.06 8.26
N ALA A 372 -18.81 10.22 9.59
CA ALA A 372 -18.66 11.52 10.23
C ALA A 372 -17.28 12.12 9.99
N GLU A 373 -16.20 11.31 10.12
CA GLU A 373 -14.83 11.75 9.85
C GLU A 373 -14.63 12.11 8.36
N MET A 374 -15.17 11.33 7.42
CA MET A 374 -15.13 11.68 5.99
C MET A 374 -15.86 12.98 5.68
N ASN A 375 -17.03 13.22 6.29
CA ASN A 375 -17.76 14.47 6.13
C ASN A 375 -16.95 15.67 6.66
N LYS A 376 -16.28 15.52 7.81
CA LYS A 376 -15.39 16.53 8.36
C LYS A 376 -14.24 16.83 7.41
N ILE A 377 -13.58 15.81 6.87
CA ILE A 377 -12.51 15.93 5.88
C ILE A 377 -12.98 16.73 4.65
N VAL A 378 -14.18 16.43 4.12
CA VAL A 378 -14.75 17.17 2.98
C VAL A 378 -15.03 18.64 3.33
N GLN A 379 -15.48 18.94 4.55
CA GLN A 379 -15.68 20.32 5.00
C GLN A 379 -14.35 21.06 5.19
N ASP A 380 -13.36 20.41 5.78
CA ASP A 380 -12.02 20.98 5.96
C ASP A 380 -11.37 21.31 4.61
N PHE A 381 -11.55 20.43 3.60
CA PHE A 381 -11.09 20.69 2.25
C PHE A 381 -11.68 21.95 1.60
N LYS A 382 -12.98 22.22 1.83
CA LYS A 382 -13.63 23.44 1.32
C LYS A 382 -13.09 24.72 1.93
N ASN A 383 -12.51 24.63 3.12
CA ASN A 383 -11.99 25.78 3.88
C ASN A 383 -10.47 25.95 3.72
N THR A 384 -9.80 25.08 2.93
CA THR A 384 -8.34 25.12 2.75
C THR A 384 -7.94 26.30 1.88
N THR A 385 -6.88 27.01 2.28
CA THR A 385 -6.32 28.14 1.53
C THR A 385 -5.42 27.67 0.39
N MET A 386 -5.43 28.42 -0.70
CA MET A 386 -4.54 28.19 -1.84
C MET A 386 -3.14 28.73 -1.55
N ASP A 387 -2.13 27.91 -1.76
CA ASP A 387 -0.73 28.32 -1.67
C ASP A 387 -0.08 28.44 -3.06
N LYS A 388 0.98 29.23 -3.17
CA LYS A 388 1.60 29.59 -4.45
C LYS A 388 3.10 29.40 -4.40
N ALA A 389 3.66 28.91 -5.50
CA ALA A 389 5.10 28.78 -5.68
C ALA A 389 5.47 29.00 -7.15
N ILE A 390 6.77 29.07 -7.40
CA ILE A 390 7.35 29.14 -8.75
C ILE A 390 8.23 27.90 -8.93
N GLY A 391 8.12 27.23 -10.08
CA GLY A 391 8.97 26.12 -10.47
C GLY A 391 9.84 26.47 -11.68
N VAL A 392 11.01 25.85 -11.78
CA VAL A 392 11.93 26.01 -12.91
C VAL A 392 12.35 24.63 -13.42
N ASP A 393 12.19 24.42 -14.74
CA ASP A 393 12.64 23.22 -15.43
C ASP A 393 13.66 23.58 -16.50
N VAL A 394 14.69 22.74 -16.68
CA VAL A 394 15.71 22.89 -17.72
C VAL A 394 15.91 21.56 -18.43
N GLY A 395 16.03 21.60 -19.75
CA GLY A 395 16.23 20.42 -20.56
C GLY A 395 17.22 20.57 -21.69
N ALA A 396 17.76 19.45 -22.11
CA ALA A 396 18.62 19.31 -23.29
C ALA A 396 18.19 18.10 -24.11
N VAL A 397 18.25 18.23 -25.42
CA VAL A 397 18.00 17.15 -26.37
C VAL A 397 19.05 17.22 -27.46
N TYR A 398 19.77 16.13 -27.68
CA TYR A 398 20.72 16.00 -28.76
C TYR A 398 20.17 15.05 -29.84
N GLU A 399 20.03 15.54 -31.05
CA GLU A 399 19.56 14.78 -32.21
C GLU A 399 20.76 14.37 -33.08
N ILE A 400 20.79 13.10 -33.46
CA ILE A 400 21.81 12.51 -34.33
C ILE A 400 21.11 12.04 -35.61
N ASP A 401 21.55 12.57 -36.75
CA ASP A 401 21.08 12.13 -38.05
C ASP A 401 21.74 10.80 -38.42
N LEU A 402 20.93 9.81 -38.74
CA LEU A 402 21.38 8.48 -39.15
C LEU A 402 21.08 8.27 -40.65
N PRO A 403 21.80 7.37 -41.34
CA PRO A 403 21.52 7.04 -42.74
C PRO A 403 20.07 6.61 -42.99
N LYS A 404 19.55 6.84 -44.19
CA LYS A 404 18.19 6.45 -44.62
C LYS A 404 17.08 7.17 -43.84
N PHE A 405 17.23 8.46 -43.56
CA PHE A 405 16.24 9.32 -42.88
C PHE A 405 15.76 8.74 -41.53
N ARG A 406 16.69 8.27 -40.75
CA ARG A 406 16.49 7.83 -39.37
C ARG A 406 17.11 8.84 -38.41
N TYR A 407 16.58 8.92 -37.22
CA TYR A 407 17.05 9.86 -36.20
C TYR A 407 17.16 9.17 -34.86
N LEU A 408 18.20 9.49 -34.13
CA LEU A 408 18.37 9.11 -32.73
C LEU A 408 18.34 10.39 -31.90
N THR A 409 17.55 10.38 -30.86
CA THR A 409 17.37 11.52 -29.94
C THR A 409 17.77 11.10 -28.54
N LEU A 410 18.66 11.86 -27.93
CA LEU A 410 19.07 11.69 -26.52
C LEU A 410 18.55 12.88 -25.73
N GLY A 411 17.81 12.65 -24.67
CA GLY A 411 17.20 13.67 -23.84
C GLY A 411 17.64 13.61 -22.38
N LEU A 412 17.78 14.77 -21.77
CA LEU A 412 18.01 14.94 -20.34
C LEU A 412 17.18 16.12 -19.85
N VAL A 413 16.51 15.95 -18.73
CA VAL A 413 15.72 17.01 -18.09
C VAL A 413 15.95 17.05 -16.59
N GLY A 414 15.97 18.26 -16.04
CA GLY A 414 15.83 18.55 -14.63
C GLY A 414 14.57 19.39 -14.40
N LYS A 415 13.65 18.90 -13.56
CA LYS A 415 12.41 19.60 -13.21
C LYS A 415 12.45 20.07 -11.77
N ASN A 416 11.70 21.17 -11.52
CA ASN A 416 11.55 21.75 -10.18
C ASN A 416 12.89 22.02 -9.48
N LEU A 417 13.86 22.56 -10.23
CA LEU A 417 15.26 22.72 -9.78
C LEU A 417 15.40 23.64 -8.55
N ASN A 418 14.42 24.48 -8.29
CA ASN A 418 14.36 25.40 -7.16
C ASN A 418 13.58 24.89 -5.95
N SER A 419 13.12 23.61 -5.97
CA SER A 419 12.42 22.94 -4.86
C SER A 419 11.21 23.72 -4.33
N PRO A 420 10.17 23.98 -5.14
CA PRO A 420 9.00 24.73 -4.69
C PRO A 420 8.34 24.03 -3.51
N THR A 421 8.00 24.82 -2.46
CA THR A 421 7.39 24.34 -1.22
C THR A 421 6.02 24.98 -1.04
N PHE A 422 5.06 24.18 -0.54
CA PHE A 422 3.69 24.57 -0.27
C PHE A 422 3.36 24.24 1.19
N ASN A 423 2.73 25.20 1.87
CA ASN A 423 2.28 25.01 3.24
C ASN A 423 1.10 24.04 3.28
N SER A 424 1.07 23.19 4.30
CA SER A 424 -0.01 22.24 4.53
C SER A 424 -0.33 22.12 6.01
N THR A 425 -1.46 21.48 6.35
CA THR A 425 -2.02 21.44 7.72
C THR A 425 -1.17 20.65 8.71
N LEU A 426 -0.53 19.58 8.29
CA LEU A 426 0.27 18.70 9.15
C LEU A 426 1.76 18.78 8.83
N GLN A 427 2.12 18.83 7.55
CA GLN A 427 3.50 18.90 7.10
C GLN A 427 3.57 19.57 5.72
N ASP A 428 4.47 20.53 5.56
CA ASP A 428 4.69 21.22 4.29
C ASP A 428 5.10 20.25 3.18
N ILE A 429 4.61 20.51 1.96
CA ILE A 429 4.88 19.69 0.78
C ILE A 429 5.94 20.40 -0.06
N THR A 430 7.15 19.86 -0.10
CA THR A 430 8.24 20.36 -0.95
C THR A 430 8.41 19.44 -2.16
N ILE A 431 8.30 20.00 -3.37
CA ILE A 431 8.57 19.26 -4.61
C ILE A 431 10.06 19.33 -4.92
N LYS A 432 10.78 18.24 -4.71
CA LYS A 432 12.23 18.15 -4.95
C LYS A 432 12.59 18.21 -6.43
N PRO A 433 13.84 18.57 -6.73
CA PRO A 433 14.40 18.44 -8.06
C PRO A 433 14.33 16.99 -8.56
N GLN A 434 13.88 16.84 -9.78
CA GLN A 434 13.76 15.56 -10.49
C GLN A 434 14.68 15.56 -11.70
N ALA A 435 15.34 14.44 -11.98
CA ALA A 435 16.12 14.26 -13.17
C ALA A 435 15.71 12.97 -13.89
N ARG A 436 15.50 13.05 -15.20
CA ARG A 436 15.17 11.92 -16.07
C ARG A 436 15.98 11.99 -17.36
N ALA A 437 16.48 10.84 -17.82
CA ALA A 437 17.13 10.68 -19.10
C ALA A 437 16.27 9.82 -20.02
N GLY A 438 16.36 10.05 -21.31
CA GLY A 438 15.62 9.30 -22.32
C GLY A 438 16.37 9.17 -23.63
N ILE A 439 15.99 8.16 -24.39
CA ILE A 439 16.46 7.91 -25.76
C ILE A 439 15.26 7.61 -26.64
N ALA A 440 15.24 8.13 -27.88
CA ALA A 440 14.22 7.77 -28.85
C ALA A 440 14.83 7.58 -30.24
N TYR A 441 14.26 6.65 -30.97
CA TYR A 441 14.65 6.31 -32.34
C TYR A 441 13.47 6.44 -33.28
N TYR A 442 13.67 7.05 -34.44
CA TYR A 442 12.63 7.32 -35.42
C TYR A 442 13.04 6.83 -36.80
N THR A 443 12.05 6.35 -37.53
CA THR A 443 12.22 5.98 -38.95
C THR A 443 11.26 6.78 -39.84
N GLN A 444 11.61 6.90 -41.11
CA GLN A 444 10.71 7.53 -42.11
C GLN A 444 9.42 6.75 -42.33
N SER A 445 9.41 5.44 -42.07
CA SER A 445 8.24 4.57 -42.19
C SER A 445 7.17 4.79 -41.11
N GLY A 446 7.41 5.71 -40.16
CA GLY A 446 6.50 5.96 -39.03
C GLY A 446 6.75 5.10 -37.80
N PHE A 447 7.70 4.17 -37.86
CA PHE A 447 8.08 3.39 -36.67
C PHE A 447 8.97 4.23 -35.74
N ASN A 448 8.69 4.18 -34.45
CA ASN A 448 9.48 4.84 -33.40
C ASN A 448 9.61 3.96 -32.16
N LEU A 449 10.73 4.12 -31.45
CA LEU A 449 11.02 3.51 -30.16
C LEU A 449 11.38 4.62 -29.20
N ALA A 450 11.02 4.47 -27.92
CA ALA A 450 11.48 5.37 -26.86
C ALA A 450 11.69 4.60 -25.55
N PHE A 451 12.63 5.10 -24.75
CA PHE A 451 12.95 4.56 -23.45
C PHE A 451 13.42 5.70 -22.52
N ASP A 452 12.88 5.74 -21.31
CA ASP A 452 13.24 6.72 -20.29
C ASP A 452 13.60 6.03 -18.97
N VAL A 453 14.44 6.69 -18.17
CA VAL A 453 14.80 6.27 -16.82
C VAL A 453 14.88 7.47 -15.88
N ASP A 454 14.28 7.35 -14.70
CA ASP A 454 14.46 8.32 -13.62
C ASP A 454 15.86 8.20 -13.03
N LEU A 455 16.60 9.28 -13.03
CA LEU A 455 17.93 9.37 -12.41
C LEU A 455 17.83 9.70 -10.92
N THR A 456 16.72 10.29 -10.49
CA THR A 456 16.39 10.58 -9.09
C THR A 456 15.34 9.61 -8.57
N GLN A 457 15.37 9.37 -7.26
CA GLN A 457 14.24 8.78 -6.54
C GLN A 457 13.24 9.88 -6.24
N ASN A 458 12.00 9.68 -6.65
CA ASN A 458 10.92 10.63 -6.45
C ASN A 458 10.06 10.17 -5.28
N ASP A 459 9.56 11.09 -4.45
CA ASP A 459 8.67 10.74 -3.35
C ASP A 459 7.22 10.72 -3.83
N ILE A 460 6.44 9.79 -3.33
CA ILE A 460 4.99 9.79 -3.51
C ILE A 460 4.41 10.72 -2.45
N ILE A 461 3.45 11.57 -2.84
CA ILE A 461 2.75 12.42 -1.88
C ILE A 461 1.89 11.53 -1.00
N ALA A 462 2.43 11.18 0.15
CA ALA A 462 1.75 10.43 1.18
C ALA A 462 2.17 11.00 2.54
N PHE A 463 1.19 11.36 3.36
CA PHE A 463 1.45 11.56 4.77
C PHE A 463 1.45 10.18 5.41
N SER A 464 2.62 9.60 5.60
CA SER A 464 2.81 8.28 6.16
C SER A 464 4.09 8.26 6.98
N THR A 465 4.15 7.40 7.97
CA THR A 465 5.38 7.16 8.75
C THR A 465 6.48 6.46 7.94
N LYS A 466 6.15 6.00 6.72
CA LYS A 466 7.11 5.36 5.80
C LYS A 466 7.30 6.24 4.57
N ASP A 467 8.55 6.57 4.28
CA ASP A 467 8.94 7.23 3.03
C ASP A 467 8.62 6.30 1.84
N GLN A 468 7.59 6.67 1.08
CA GLN A 468 7.24 5.97 -0.15
C GLN A 468 7.98 6.64 -1.31
N LYS A 469 8.80 5.87 -2.01
CA LYS A 469 9.60 6.35 -3.15
C LYS A 469 9.17 5.65 -4.43
N SER A 470 9.32 6.39 -5.54
CA SER A 470 9.15 5.89 -6.90
C SER A 470 10.41 6.16 -7.71
N GLN A 471 10.78 5.27 -8.59
CA GLN A 471 11.85 5.45 -9.58
C GLN A 471 11.48 4.66 -10.82
N MET A 472 10.95 5.35 -11.82
CA MET A 472 10.40 4.71 -12.99
C MET A 472 11.45 4.43 -14.06
N VAL A 473 11.32 3.29 -14.70
CA VAL A 473 11.99 2.93 -15.95
C VAL A 473 10.93 2.39 -16.90
N GLY A 474 10.97 2.83 -18.15
CA GLY A 474 10.00 2.32 -19.11
C GLY A 474 10.27 2.75 -20.53
N GLY A 475 9.59 2.09 -21.46
CA GLY A 475 9.74 2.35 -22.88
C GLY A 475 8.68 1.67 -23.70
N GLY A 476 8.67 1.99 -24.98
CA GLY A 476 7.69 1.44 -25.90
C GLY A 476 8.02 1.67 -27.35
N ALA A 477 7.17 1.09 -28.19
CA ALA A 477 7.21 1.21 -29.63
C ALA A 477 5.91 1.83 -30.14
N GLY A 478 6.01 2.67 -31.16
CA GLY A 478 4.88 3.28 -31.85
C GLY A 478 5.00 3.11 -33.36
N PHE A 479 3.84 3.04 -34.00
CA PHE A 479 3.75 2.97 -35.46
C PHE A 479 2.64 3.88 -35.97
N ILE A 480 3.02 4.87 -36.77
CA ILE A 480 2.12 5.85 -37.38
C ILE A 480 1.84 5.45 -38.84
N TRP A 481 0.58 5.21 -39.15
CA TRP A 481 0.12 4.84 -40.51
C TRP A 481 -1.20 5.50 -40.89
N LYS A 482 -1.17 6.31 -41.93
CA LYS A 482 -2.39 6.93 -42.55
C LYS A 482 -3.38 7.53 -41.53
N GLY A 483 -2.89 8.24 -40.53
CA GLY A 483 -3.74 8.89 -39.52
C GLY A 483 -4.08 8.02 -38.31
N PHE A 484 -3.60 6.78 -38.27
CA PHE A 484 -3.61 5.94 -37.07
C PHE A 484 -2.21 5.93 -36.43
N ASP A 485 -2.15 5.98 -35.11
CA ASP A 485 -0.93 5.80 -34.35
C ASP A 485 -1.19 4.75 -33.27
N LEU A 486 -0.59 3.57 -33.44
CA LEU A 486 -0.68 2.45 -32.51
C LEU A 486 0.58 2.39 -31.67
N ARG A 487 0.44 2.26 -30.37
CA ARG A 487 1.56 2.27 -29.41
C ARG A 487 1.40 1.16 -28.39
N LEU A 488 2.53 0.53 -28.06
CA LEU A 488 2.66 -0.48 -27.01
C LEU A 488 3.93 -0.20 -26.22
N GLY A 489 3.91 -0.51 -24.95
CA GLY A 489 5.06 -0.33 -24.08
C GLY A 489 4.92 -1.06 -22.75
N ALA A 490 5.94 -0.88 -21.94
CA ALA A 490 5.96 -1.37 -20.57
C ALA A 490 6.80 -0.44 -19.69
N MET A 491 6.47 -0.38 -18.41
CA MET A 491 7.23 0.36 -17.41
C MET A 491 7.26 -0.40 -16.08
N LYS A 492 8.25 -0.10 -15.27
CA LYS A 492 8.40 -0.66 -13.94
C LYS A 492 8.88 0.41 -12.96
N ASP A 493 8.30 0.40 -11.77
CA ASP A 493 8.85 1.13 -10.63
C ASP A 493 9.93 0.27 -9.96
N LEU A 494 11.13 0.84 -9.80
CA LEU A 494 12.28 0.15 -9.20
C LEU A 494 12.26 0.19 -7.67
N ARG A 495 11.36 0.97 -7.08
CA ARG A 495 11.22 1.16 -5.64
C ARG A 495 9.96 0.54 -5.07
N GLN A 496 8.95 0.33 -5.92
CA GLN A 496 7.69 -0.27 -5.53
C GLN A 496 7.49 -1.63 -6.17
N ASP A 497 6.90 -2.53 -5.42
CA ASP A 497 6.62 -3.88 -5.88
C ASP A 497 5.18 -4.00 -6.44
N ASN A 498 4.87 -3.17 -7.44
CA ASN A 498 3.60 -3.18 -8.17
C ASN A 498 3.65 -3.97 -9.49
N GLY A 499 4.70 -4.78 -9.70
CA GLY A 499 4.87 -5.59 -10.90
C GLY A 499 5.35 -4.82 -12.13
N LEU A 500 5.24 -5.45 -13.29
CA LEU A 500 5.43 -4.80 -14.58
C LEU A 500 4.11 -4.15 -14.99
N ILE A 501 4.15 -2.90 -15.44
CA ILE A 501 2.98 -2.19 -15.95
C ILE A 501 3.02 -2.23 -17.47
N LEU A 502 2.07 -2.92 -18.08
CA LEU A 502 1.90 -2.97 -19.53
C LEU A 502 1.11 -1.75 -19.98
N THR A 503 1.51 -1.16 -21.11
CA THR A 503 0.89 0.06 -21.61
C THR A 503 0.52 -0.10 -23.07
N GLY A 504 -0.57 0.52 -23.50
CA GLY A 504 -1.00 0.52 -24.89
C GLY A 504 -1.85 1.73 -25.21
N GLY A 505 -1.91 2.11 -26.47
CA GLY A 505 -2.76 3.21 -26.88
C GLY A 505 -2.94 3.31 -28.38
N ILE A 506 -4.00 4.01 -28.74
CA ILE A 506 -4.38 4.27 -30.13
C ILE A 506 -4.78 5.72 -30.29
N ASN A 507 -4.29 6.34 -31.36
CA ASN A 507 -4.71 7.67 -31.79
C ASN A 507 -5.37 7.56 -33.18
N VAL A 508 -6.50 8.25 -33.35
CA VAL A 508 -7.22 8.32 -34.59
C VAL A 508 -7.27 9.78 -35.07
N LEU A 509 -6.59 10.07 -36.18
CA LEU A 509 -6.53 11.37 -36.85
C LEU A 509 -6.05 12.54 -35.96
N GLY A 510 -5.37 12.27 -34.85
CA GLY A 510 -4.97 13.29 -33.91
C GLY A 510 -6.09 13.79 -32.98
N LEU A 511 -7.33 13.45 -33.24
CA LEU A 511 -8.50 13.97 -32.53
C LEU A 511 -8.87 13.13 -31.31
N ILE A 512 -8.77 11.82 -31.42
CA ILE A 512 -9.09 10.88 -30.32
C ILE A 512 -7.86 10.03 -30.05
N ASP A 513 -7.34 10.16 -28.87
CA ASP A 513 -6.18 9.42 -28.38
C ASP A 513 -6.53 8.77 -27.05
N ILE A 514 -6.44 7.44 -26.98
CA ILE A 514 -6.74 6.66 -25.78
C ILE A 514 -5.50 5.89 -25.39
N ALA A 515 -5.14 5.94 -24.11
CA ALA A 515 -4.05 5.15 -23.54
C ALA A 515 -4.54 4.41 -22.30
N LEU A 516 -4.14 3.15 -22.18
CA LEU A 516 -4.41 2.27 -21.05
C LEU A 516 -3.09 1.74 -20.48
N GLN A 517 -3.02 1.67 -19.15
CA GLN A 517 -1.88 1.07 -18.43
C GLN A 517 -2.43 0.13 -17.36
N SER A 518 -1.86 -1.05 -17.23
CA SER A 518 -2.29 -2.05 -16.26
C SER A 518 -1.10 -2.84 -15.71
N SER A 519 -1.09 -3.02 -14.39
CA SER A 519 -0.11 -3.87 -13.71
C SER A 519 -0.33 -5.35 -14.04
N THR A 520 0.76 -6.11 -14.05
CA THR A 520 0.73 -7.59 -14.10
C THR A 520 0.55 -8.21 -12.70
N LYS A 521 0.60 -7.42 -11.64
CA LYS A 521 0.23 -7.85 -10.29
C LYS A 521 -1.22 -7.51 -10.00
N PHE A 522 -1.89 -8.44 -9.34
CA PHE A 522 -3.30 -8.32 -8.98
C PHE A 522 -3.46 -8.46 -7.46
N THR A 523 -4.44 -7.76 -6.93
CA THR A 523 -4.97 -7.93 -5.58
C THR A 523 -6.35 -8.55 -5.70
N ASP A 524 -6.65 -9.56 -4.89
CA ASP A 524 -8.00 -10.11 -4.79
C ASP A 524 -8.85 -9.21 -3.89
N ILE A 525 -9.96 -8.71 -4.44
CA ILE A 525 -10.93 -7.90 -3.70
C ILE A 525 -12.27 -8.63 -3.79
N GLN A 526 -12.66 -9.30 -2.72
CA GLN A 526 -13.92 -10.06 -2.63
C GLN A 526 -14.10 -11.10 -3.76
N GLY A 527 -13.02 -11.78 -4.15
CA GLY A 527 -13.02 -12.79 -5.21
C GLY A 527 -12.83 -12.23 -6.63
N TYR A 528 -12.64 -10.92 -6.78
CA TYR A 528 -12.36 -10.29 -8.07
C TYR A 528 -10.89 -9.87 -8.15
N PRO A 529 -10.12 -10.39 -9.12
CA PRO A 529 -8.73 -9.97 -9.34
C PRO A 529 -8.69 -8.56 -9.94
N MET A 530 -8.20 -7.59 -9.18
CA MET A 530 -8.00 -6.21 -9.61
C MET A 530 -6.51 -5.93 -9.80
N PRO A 531 -6.07 -5.31 -10.93
CA PRO A 531 -4.68 -4.96 -11.10
C PRO A 531 -4.26 -3.92 -10.05
N GLN A 532 -3.08 -4.10 -9.45
CA GLN A 532 -2.56 -3.19 -8.42
C GLN A 532 -2.28 -1.77 -8.94
N TYR A 533 -2.13 -1.61 -10.25
CA TYR A 533 -2.08 -0.32 -10.94
C TYR A 533 -2.96 -0.37 -12.20
N LEU A 534 -3.82 0.62 -12.34
CA LEU A 534 -4.66 0.82 -13.53
C LEU A 534 -4.70 2.30 -13.87
N SER A 535 -4.50 2.65 -15.14
CA SER A 535 -4.62 4.02 -15.64
C SER A 535 -5.35 4.06 -16.97
N LEU A 536 -6.24 5.02 -17.09
CA LEU A 536 -6.92 5.37 -18.34
C LEU A 536 -6.68 6.84 -18.65
N ARG A 537 -6.37 7.12 -19.91
CA ARG A 537 -6.14 8.48 -20.39
C ARG A 537 -6.81 8.67 -21.73
N VAL A 538 -7.50 9.81 -21.88
CA VAL A 538 -8.15 10.22 -23.12
C VAL A 538 -7.68 11.62 -23.49
N GLY A 539 -7.43 11.87 -24.76
CA GLY A 539 -6.95 13.17 -25.23
C GLY A 539 -6.88 13.26 -26.74
N GLY A 540 -6.10 14.20 -27.20
CA GLY A 540 -5.81 14.40 -28.60
C GLY A 540 -4.68 15.40 -28.82
N SER A 541 -4.12 15.42 -30.02
CA SER A 541 -3.09 16.37 -30.40
C SER A 541 -3.13 16.68 -31.89
N LEU A 542 -3.03 17.95 -32.21
CA LEU A 542 -2.94 18.45 -33.57
C LEU A 542 -1.58 19.13 -33.77
N SER A 543 -1.01 18.97 -34.96
CA SER A 543 0.24 19.65 -35.33
C SER A 543 0.20 20.07 -36.78
N TRP A 544 0.62 21.30 -37.08
CA TRP A 544 0.67 21.86 -38.42
C TRP A 544 1.87 22.76 -38.64
#